data_c9c02ed53e1464ac85e98eb4898f42a8
#
_entry.id   c9c02ed53e1464ac85e98eb4898f42a8
#
_cell.length_a   1.000
_cell.length_b   1.000
_cell.length_c   1.000
_cell.angle_alpha   90.00
_cell.angle_beta   90.00
_cell.angle_gamma   90.00
#
_symmetry.space_group_name_H-M   'P 1'
#
loop_
_entity.id
_entity.type
_entity.pdbx_description
1 polymer ?
#
loop_
_entity_poly.entity_id
_entity_poly.type
_entity_poly.pdbx_seq_one_letter_code
_entity_poly.pdbx_strand_id
1 'polypeptide(L)'
;MPGAFDASMRGIEYLKAAGVPFQINTTVTRNNLTSFKKIFELCERIGAAAWHIFLLVPMGRAAGLADQVITAEEYEDVLHWLYDFRKTTKMHLKATCAPHYYRIMRQRAKEEGISVTPDNFGMDAVTRGCLGGIGFCFISHVGQVQPCGYLELNCGNVRETPFPQIWRKSKYFLQFRDQSCYTGKCGECEYHKVCGGCRARAHSMDGDHM
;
A
#
# COMPACT_ATOMS: atom_id res chain seq x y z
N MET A 1 10.60 -3.51 -21.63
CA MET A 1 10.51 -2.93 -23.00
C MET A 1 11.66 -1.98 -23.19
N PRO A 2 12.52 -2.20 -24.20
CA PRO A 2 13.58 -1.25 -24.54
C PRO A 2 13.00 0.14 -24.80
N GLY A 3 13.69 1.20 -24.33
CA GLY A 3 13.28 2.59 -24.51
C GLY A 3 12.13 3.09 -23.64
N ALA A 4 11.51 2.25 -22.79
CA ALA A 4 10.42 2.67 -21.91
C ALA A 4 10.86 3.73 -20.91
N PHE A 5 12.05 3.61 -20.35
CA PHE A 5 12.61 4.60 -19.42
C PHE A 5 12.76 5.97 -20.09
N ASP A 6 13.38 6.01 -21.27
CA ASP A 6 13.59 7.27 -22.01
C ASP A 6 12.27 7.93 -22.41
N ALA A 7 11.27 7.12 -22.81
CA ALA A 7 9.93 7.62 -23.10
C ALA A 7 9.26 8.22 -21.86
N SER A 8 9.40 7.59 -20.71
CA SER A 8 8.89 8.11 -19.44
C SER A 8 9.58 9.41 -19.05
N MET A 9 10.91 9.49 -19.20
CA MET A 9 11.67 10.71 -18.90
C MET A 9 11.25 11.88 -19.80
N ARG A 10 11.05 11.64 -21.11
CA ARG A 10 10.50 12.67 -22.02
C ARG A 10 9.10 13.12 -21.59
N GLY A 11 8.23 12.18 -21.19
CA GLY A 11 6.91 12.52 -20.67
C GLY A 11 6.96 13.40 -19.42
N ILE A 12 7.89 13.14 -18.52
CA ILE A 12 8.14 13.94 -17.32
C ILE A 12 8.56 15.37 -17.70
N GLU A 13 9.46 15.53 -18.67
CA GLU A 13 9.86 16.88 -19.12
C GLU A 13 8.68 17.67 -19.70
N TYR A 14 7.77 17.04 -20.44
CA TYR A 14 6.54 17.70 -20.89
C TYR A 14 5.62 18.13 -19.74
N LEU A 15 5.46 17.29 -18.70
CA LEU A 15 4.69 17.63 -17.51
C LEU A 15 5.30 18.81 -16.77
N LYS A 16 6.64 18.82 -16.60
CA LYS A 16 7.38 19.93 -15.99
C LYS A 16 7.20 21.23 -16.77
N ALA A 17 7.35 21.18 -18.09
CA ALA A 17 7.17 22.35 -18.95
C ALA A 17 5.74 22.92 -18.88
N ALA A 18 4.75 22.06 -18.66
CA ALA A 18 3.35 22.43 -18.50
C ALA A 18 2.98 22.84 -17.06
N GLY A 19 3.91 22.80 -16.10
CA GLY A 19 3.64 23.07 -14.67
C GLY A 19 2.72 22.03 -13.99
N VAL A 20 2.61 20.83 -14.56
CA VAL A 20 1.75 19.77 -14.03
C VAL A 20 2.55 18.91 -13.03
N PRO A 21 2.14 18.84 -11.75
CA PRO A 21 2.79 17.98 -10.78
C PRO A 21 2.57 16.51 -11.14
N PHE A 22 3.58 15.66 -10.89
CA PHE A 22 3.52 14.24 -11.20
C PHE A 22 4.01 13.40 -10.01
N GLN A 23 3.57 12.15 -10.02
CA GLN A 23 3.90 11.15 -9.02
C GLN A 23 4.66 10.00 -9.68
N ILE A 24 5.64 9.46 -8.99
CA ILE A 24 6.30 8.21 -9.37
C ILE A 24 5.77 7.06 -8.52
N ASN A 25 5.44 5.96 -9.19
CA ASN A 25 5.05 4.71 -8.55
C ASN A 25 6.15 3.67 -8.75
N THR A 26 6.60 3.05 -7.68
CA THR A 26 7.63 2.00 -7.71
C THR A 26 7.11 0.74 -7.03
N THR A 27 7.04 -0.37 -7.76
CA THR A 27 6.81 -1.67 -7.13
C THR A 27 8.16 -2.24 -6.68
N VAL A 28 8.31 -2.44 -5.37
CA VAL A 28 9.53 -3.01 -4.78
C VAL A 28 9.51 -4.53 -4.94
N THR A 29 10.59 -5.05 -5.51
CA THR A 29 10.82 -6.46 -5.77
C THR A 29 12.29 -6.78 -5.51
N ARG A 30 12.68 -8.05 -5.47
CA ARG A 30 14.11 -8.46 -5.37
C ARG A 30 14.97 -7.83 -6.45
N ASN A 31 14.44 -7.66 -7.67
CA ASN A 31 15.19 -7.14 -8.81
C ASN A 31 15.62 -5.67 -8.64
N ASN A 32 14.89 -4.87 -7.87
CA ASN A 32 15.17 -3.44 -7.72
C ASN A 32 15.47 -3.00 -6.28
N LEU A 33 15.47 -3.93 -5.33
CA LEU A 33 15.71 -3.61 -3.92
C LEU A 33 17.05 -2.92 -3.70
N THR A 34 18.12 -3.40 -4.32
CA THR A 34 19.47 -2.80 -4.23
C THR A 34 19.55 -1.39 -4.83
N SER A 35 18.62 -1.06 -5.71
CA SER A 35 18.51 0.27 -6.34
C SER A 35 17.51 1.20 -5.65
N PHE A 36 16.87 0.78 -4.55
CA PHE A 36 15.79 1.50 -3.90
C PHE A 36 16.15 2.95 -3.56
N LYS A 37 17.31 3.16 -2.94
CA LYS A 37 17.83 4.50 -2.62
C LYS A 37 18.09 5.35 -3.88
N LYS A 38 18.68 4.76 -4.92
CA LYS A 38 18.90 5.45 -6.20
C LYS A 38 17.61 5.86 -6.90
N ILE A 39 16.54 5.06 -6.74
CA ILE A 39 15.20 5.41 -7.25
C ILE A 39 14.65 6.61 -6.51
N PHE A 40 14.80 6.67 -5.19
CA PHE A 40 14.42 7.83 -4.38
C PHE A 40 15.16 9.10 -4.84
N GLU A 41 16.50 9.03 -4.93
CA GLU A 41 17.34 10.14 -5.41
C GLU A 41 16.95 10.59 -6.84
N LEU A 42 16.58 9.65 -7.70
CA LEU A 42 16.05 9.97 -9.03
C LEU A 42 14.73 10.75 -8.90
N CYS A 43 13.79 10.30 -8.08
CA CYS A 43 12.50 10.97 -7.88
C CYS A 43 12.67 12.41 -7.37
N GLU A 44 13.60 12.64 -6.44
CA GLU A 44 13.94 14.00 -5.98
C GLU A 44 14.55 14.85 -7.10
N ARG A 45 15.53 14.31 -7.81
CA ARG A 45 16.24 15.02 -8.88
C ARG A 45 15.32 15.43 -10.02
N ILE A 46 14.35 14.61 -10.40
CA ILE A 46 13.39 14.96 -11.46
C ILE A 46 12.25 15.85 -10.97
N GLY A 47 12.17 16.14 -9.66
CA GLY A 47 11.16 17.02 -9.08
C GLY A 47 9.78 16.37 -8.95
N ALA A 48 9.71 15.08 -8.65
CA ALA A 48 8.44 14.41 -8.38
C ALA A 48 7.73 15.03 -7.16
N ALA A 49 6.44 15.32 -7.29
CA ALA A 49 5.63 15.82 -6.18
C ALA A 49 5.35 14.70 -5.14
N ALA A 50 5.32 13.46 -5.59
CA ALA A 50 5.09 12.30 -4.74
C ALA A 50 5.83 11.06 -5.23
N TRP A 51 6.24 10.21 -4.29
CA TRP A 51 6.75 8.87 -4.56
C TRP A 51 5.95 7.84 -3.76
N HIS A 52 5.23 6.98 -4.47
CA HIS A 52 4.47 5.91 -3.86
C HIS A 52 5.17 4.58 -4.11
N ILE A 53 5.56 3.90 -3.04
CA ILE A 53 6.10 2.56 -3.12
C ILE A 53 4.99 1.53 -2.94
N PHE A 54 5.03 0.50 -3.76
CA PHE A 54 4.15 -0.66 -3.68
C PHE A 54 4.99 -1.87 -3.31
N LEU A 55 4.68 -2.53 -2.22
CA LEU A 55 5.31 -3.81 -1.92
C LEU A 55 4.56 -4.89 -2.71
N LEU A 56 5.30 -5.62 -3.55
CA LEU A 56 4.73 -6.64 -4.44
C LEU A 56 3.81 -7.62 -3.67
N VAL A 57 2.57 -7.73 -4.14
CA VAL A 57 1.62 -8.76 -3.70
C VAL A 57 1.45 -9.73 -4.87
N PRO A 58 1.80 -11.02 -4.74
CA PRO A 58 1.80 -11.97 -5.85
C PRO A 58 0.39 -12.48 -6.17
N MET A 59 -0.47 -11.59 -6.69
CA MET A 59 -1.86 -11.84 -7.04
C MET A 59 -2.17 -11.37 -8.49
N GLY A 60 -3.20 -11.92 -9.09
CA GLY A 60 -3.60 -11.58 -10.45
C GLY A 60 -2.44 -11.76 -11.45
N ARG A 61 -2.12 -10.75 -12.24
CA ARG A 61 -1.00 -10.80 -13.20
C ARG A 61 0.37 -10.98 -12.56
N ALA A 62 0.52 -10.68 -11.28
CA ALA A 62 1.76 -10.86 -10.54
C ALA A 62 1.86 -12.23 -9.85
N ALA A 63 0.89 -13.13 -10.00
CA ALA A 63 0.94 -14.47 -9.40
C ALA A 63 2.20 -15.26 -9.79
N GLY A 64 2.67 -15.10 -11.03
CA GLY A 64 3.93 -15.70 -11.50
C GLY A 64 5.21 -15.04 -11.00
N LEU A 65 5.14 -14.03 -10.13
CA LEU A 65 6.28 -13.28 -9.60
C LEU A 65 6.48 -13.53 -8.10
N ALA A 66 6.01 -14.66 -7.57
CA ALA A 66 6.16 -14.99 -6.15
C ALA A 66 7.63 -15.06 -5.69
N ASP A 67 8.53 -15.51 -6.57
CA ASP A 67 9.99 -15.52 -6.37
C ASP A 67 10.61 -14.12 -6.28
N GLN A 68 9.91 -13.09 -6.75
CA GLN A 68 10.32 -11.69 -6.70
C GLN A 68 9.86 -10.96 -5.43
N VAL A 69 9.09 -11.61 -4.57
CA VAL A 69 8.72 -11.04 -3.26
C VAL A 69 9.97 -10.97 -2.39
N ILE A 70 10.19 -9.82 -1.79
CA ILE A 70 11.29 -9.60 -0.83
C ILE A 70 10.99 -10.32 0.50
N THR A 71 12.03 -10.62 1.28
CA THR A 71 11.89 -11.28 2.58
C THR A 71 11.17 -10.40 3.60
N ALA A 72 10.78 -10.96 4.74
CA ALA A 72 10.14 -10.18 5.81
C ALA A 72 11.10 -9.11 6.38
N GLU A 73 12.37 -9.44 6.51
CA GLU A 73 13.43 -8.55 6.98
C GLU A 73 13.66 -7.41 5.98
N GLU A 74 13.83 -7.73 4.70
CA GLU A 74 13.95 -6.72 3.64
C GLU A 74 12.72 -5.81 3.55
N TYR A 75 11.54 -6.36 3.83
CA TYR A 75 10.28 -5.60 3.88
C TYR A 75 10.29 -4.59 5.03
N GLU A 76 10.73 -5.00 6.22
CA GLU A 76 10.90 -4.11 7.37
C GLU A 76 11.93 -3.01 7.05
N ASP A 77 13.09 -3.37 6.49
CA ASP A 77 14.14 -2.43 6.11
C ASP A 77 13.63 -1.36 5.14
N VAL A 78 12.90 -1.76 4.10
CA VAL A 78 12.30 -0.81 3.13
C VAL A 78 11.38 0.18 3.83
N LEU A 79 10.58 -0.26 4.80
CA LEU A 79 9.65 0.62 5.51
C LEU A 79 10.36 1.52 6.53
N HIS A 80 11.44 1.05 7.17
CA HIS A 80 12.31 1.88 7.99
C HIS A 80 13.01 2.96 7.15
N TRP A 81 13.55 2.60 5.98
CA TRP A 81 14.12 3.58 5.04
C TRP A 81 13.09 4.62 4.60
N LEU A 82 11.86 4.20 4.32
CA LEU A 82 10.80 5.14 3.94
C LEU A 82 10.49 6.15 5.07
N TYR A 83 10.49 5.68 6.32
CA TYR A 83 10.34 6.55 7.48
C TYR A 83 11.48 7.58 7.59
N ASP A 84 12.72 7.16 7.35
CA ASP A 84 13.88 8.04 7.40
C ASP A 84 13.88 9.05 6.23
N PHE A 85 13.54 8.62 5.01
CA PHE A 85 13.42 9.52 3.85
C PHE A 85 12.38 10.61 4.06
N ARG A 86 11.29 10.32 4.76
CA ARG A 86 10.28 11.32 5.10
C ARG A 86 10.85 12.53 5.84
N LYS A 87 11.91 12.34 6.63
CA LYS A 87 12.55 13.44 7.39
C LYS A 87 13.42 14.35 6.53
N THR A 88 13.84 13.87 5.37
CA THR A 88 14.84 14.54 4.51
C THR A 88 14.25 15.17 3.26
N THR A 89 13.00 14.82 2.91
CA THR A 89 12.37 15.25 1.66
C THR A 89 11.07 16.03 1.89
N LYS A 90 10.76 16.92 0.95
CA LYS A 90 9.43 17.57 0.84
C LYS A 90 8.46 16.78 -0.06
N MET A 91 8.97 15.78 -0.76
CA MET A 91 8.15 14.92 -1.63
C MET A 91 7.18 14.10 -0.78
N HIS A 92 5.92 14.00 -1.20
CA HIS A 92 4.95 13.17 -0.50
C HIS A 92 5.28 11.69 -0.67
N LEU A 93 5.54 10.99 0.45
CA LEU A 93 5.87 9.57 0.46
C LEU A 93 4.66 8.73 0.91
N LYS A 94 4.43 7.61 0.24
CA LYS A 94 3.36 6.68 0.62
C LYS A 94 3.77 5.22 0.41
N ALA A 95 3.54 4.38 1.43
CA ALA A 95 3.62 2.93 1.32
C ALA A 95 2.24 2.37 0.94
N THR A 96 2.15 1.69 -0.20
CA THR A 96 0.93 1.05 -0.71
C THR A 96 1.07 -0.45 -0.66
N CYS A 97 0.01 -1.18 -0.33
CA CYS A 97 0.04 -2.63 -0.05
C CYS A 97 1.01 -3.00 1.09
N ALA A 98 1.31 -2.03 1.94
CA ALA A 98 2.27 -2.10 3.04
C ALA A 98 1.72 -1.44 4.31
N PRO A 99 0.59 -1.93 4.86
CA PRO A 99 -0.01 -1.36 6.07
C PRO A 99 0.91 -1.40 7.30
N HIS A 100 1.93 -2.27 7.28
CA HIS A 100 2.96 -2.36 8.31
C HIS A 100 3.71 -1.04 8.53
N TYR A 101 3.77 -0.17 7.52
CA TYR A 101 4.35 1.17 7.64
C TYR A 101 3.75 1.97 8.80
N TYR A 102 2.44 1.85 9.02
CA TYR A 102 1.76 2.56 10.11
C TYR A 102 2.16 2.06 11.51
N ARG A 103 2.54 0.79 11.62
CA ARG A 103 3.15 0.24 12.83
C ARG A 103 4.56 0.80 13.03
N ILE A 104 5.41 0.68 12.00
CA ILE A 104 6.80 1.16 12.03
C ILE A 104 6.83 2.66 12.36
N MET A 105 6.00 3.44 11.71
CA MET A 105 5.90 4.89 11.97
C MET A 105 5.63 5.19 13.45
N ARG A 106 4.72 4.45 14.09
CA ARG A 106 4.41 4.64 15.52
C ARG A 106 5.51 4.14 16.44
N GLN A 107 6.14 3.02 16.11
CA GLN A 107 7.28 2.49 16.87
C GLN A 107 8.45 3.48 16.84
N ARG A 108 8.86 3.91 15.64
CA ARG A 108 9.95 4.88 15.46
C ARG A 108 9.66 6.23 16.11
N ALA A 109 8.45 6.74 15.95
CA ALA A 109 8.05 7.99 16.60
C ALA A 109 8.13 7.88 18.14
N LYS A 110 7.69 6.74 18.71
CA LYS A 110 7.79 6.49 20.15
C LYS A 110 9.25 6.43 20.63
N GLU A 111 10.11 5.72 19.88
CA GLU A 111 11.56 5.63 20.17
C GLU A 111 12.24 6.99 20.13
N GLU A 112 11.80 7.87 19.23
CA GLU A 112 12.32 9.23 19.07
C GLU A 112 11.64 10.27 20.00
N GLY A 113 10.70 9.85 20.84
CA GLY A 113 9.95 10.74 21.74
C GLY A 113 9.00 11.70 21.00
N ILE A 114 8.59 11.36 19.78
CA ILE A 114 7.73 12.19 18.92
C ILE A 114 6.27 11.70 19.02
N SER A 115 5.35 12.60 19.33
CA SER A 115 3.91 12.31 19.26
C SER A 115 3.44 12.28 17.81
N VAL A 116 2.66 11.26 17.43
CA VAL A 116 2.08 11.14 16.09
C VAL A 116 0.82 11.99 16.03
N THR A 117 0.93 13.17 15.42
CA THR A 117 -0.14 14.16 15.26
C THR A 117 -0.32 14.56 13.79
N PRO A 118 -1.47 15.12 13.39
CA PRO A 118 -1.65 15.65 12.03
C PRO A 118 -0.61 16.70 11.62
N ASP A 119 -0.09 17.48 12.57
CA ASP A 119 0.88 18.55 12.30
C ASP A 119 2.23 17.99 11.81
N ASN A 120 2.66 16.85 12.35
CA ASN A 120 3.96 16.25 11.99
C ASN A 120 3.86 15.01 11.08
N PHE A 121 2.70 14.36 11.00
CA PHE A 121 2.50 13.16 10.16
C PHE A 121 1.34 13.30 9.14
N GLY A 122 0.66 14.45 9.11
CA GLY A 122 -0.45 14.67 8.18
C GLY A 122 -1.56 13.63 8.33
N MET A 123 -2.09 13.17 7.20
CA MET A 123 -3.15 12.15 7.17
C MET A 123 -2.70 10.79 7.71
N ASP A 124 -1.40 10.50 7.73
CA ASP A 124 -0.89 9.25 8.28
C ASP A 124 -1.10 9.13 9.79
N ALA A 125 -1.25 10.26 10.51
CA ALA A 125 -1.57 10.27 11.94
C ALA A 125 -2.98 9.75 12.24
N VAL A 126 -3.94 10.03 11.35
CA VAL A 126 -5.39 9.79 11.58
C VAL A 126 -5.94 8.61 10.81
N THR A 127 -5.23 8.11 9.80
CA THR A 127 -5.64 6.94 9.02
C THR A 127 -5.07 5.64 9.60
N ARG A 128 -5.52 4.53 9.05
CA ARG A 128 -4.97 3.20 9.35
C ARG A 128 -4.34 2.58 8.09
N GLY A 129 -3.61 1.48 8.28
CA GLY A 129 -2.83 0.84 7.23
C GLY A 129 -3.66 0.33 6.07
N CYS A 130 -4.57 -0.61 6.31
CA CYS A 130 -5.42 -1.17 5.25
C CYS A 130 -6.87 -0.72 5.41
N LEU A 131 -7.41 -0.13 4.33
CA LEU A 131 -8.82 0.30 4.25
C LEU A 131 -9.67 -0.60 3.35
N GLY A 132 -9.10 -1.66 2.77
CA GLY A 132 -9.84 -2.61 1.93
C GLY A 132 -11.01 -3.25 2.69
N GLY A 133 -12.22 -3.15 2.15
CA GLY A 133 -13.45 -3.63 2.81
C GLY A 133 -13.94 -2.78 3.98
N ILE A 134 -13.18 -1.75 4.39
CA ILE A 134 -13.48 -0.87 5.52
C ILE A 134 -13.87 0.53 5.03
N GLY A 135 -12.99 1.18 4.28
CA GLY A 135 -13.17 2.53 3.75
C GLY A 135 -13.20 2.60 2.23
N PHE A 136 -12.84 1.52 1.53
CA PHE A 136 -12.99 1.38 0.08
C PHE A 136 -13.23 -0.07 -0.32
N CYS A 137 -13.64 -0.28 -1.57
CA CYS A 137 -13.73 -1.58 -2.22
C CYS A 137 -13.33 -1.45 -3.69
N PHE A 138 -13.21 -2.57 -4.38
CA PHE A 138 -13.01 -2.64 -5.81
C PHE A 138 -14.28 -3.19 -6.48
N ILE A 139 -14.66 -2.59 -7.63
CA ILE A 139 -15.73 -3.10 -8.48
C ILE A 139 -15.13 -3.41 -9.85
N SER A 140 -15.20 -4.65 -10.26
CA SER A 140 -14.65 -5.11 -11.52
C SER A 140 -15.48 -4.64 -12.74
N HIS A 141 -14.93 -4.77 -13.94
CA HIS A 141 -15.61 -4.44 -15.20
C HIS A 141 -16.88 -5.27 -15.45
N VAL A 142 -17.03 -6.42 -14.79
CA VAL A 142 -18.24 -7.26 -14.85
C VAL A 142 -19.21 -7.00 -13.69
N GLY A 143 -18.92 -5.98 -12.85
CA GLY A 143 -19.78 -5.58 -11.72
C GLY A 143 -19.54 -6.32 -10.42
N GLN A 144 -18.57 -7.24 -10.36
CA GLN A 144 -18.24 -7.97 -9.14
C GLN A 144 -17.58 -7.04 -8.12
N VAL A 145 -18.08 -7.05 -6.89
CA VAL A 145 -17.56 -6.26 -5.77
C VAL A 145 -16.59 -7.11 -4.95
N GLN A 146 -15.43 -6.56 -4.63
CA GLN A 146 -14.33 -7.21 -3.88
C GLN A 146 -13.79 -6.26 -2.81
N PRO A 147 -13.17 -6.74 -1.71
CA PRO A 147 -12.60 -5.87 -0.69
C PRO A 147 -11.50 -4.94 -1.21
N CYS A 148 -10.68 -5.42 -2.13
CA CYS A 148 -9.69 -4.61 -2.87
C CYS A 148 -9.36 -5.28 -4.22
N GLY A 149 -8.66 -4.57 -5.09
CA GLY A 149 -8.28 -5.08 -6.42
C GLY A 149 -7.27 -6.24 -6.42
N TYR A 150 -6.71 -6.57 -5.27
CA TYR A 150 -5.77 -7.70 -5.07
C TYR A 150 -6.39 -8.87 -4.30
N LEU A 151 -7.63 -8.76 -3.85
CA LEU A 151 -8.27 -9.78 -3.02
C LEU A 151 -9.63 -10.15 -3.63
N GLU A 152 -9.64 -11.22 -4.42
CA GLU A 152 -10.78 -11.64 -5.23
C GLU A 152 -11.84 -12.42 -4.42
N LEU A 153 -12.25 -11.86 -3.27
CA LEU A 153 -13.38 -12.38 -2.50
C LEU A 153 -14.68 -11.78 -3.04
N ASN A 154 -15.61 -12.63 -3.44
CA ASN A 154 -16.88 -12.20 -3.98
C ASN A 154 -17.80 -11.63 -2.89
N CYS A 155 -17.93 -10.30 -2.84
CA CYS A 155 -18.83 -9.60 -1.92
C CYS A 155 -20.25 -9.41 -2.48
N GLY A 156 -20.46 -9.65 -3.79
CA GLY A 156 -21.71 -9.47 -4.53
C GLY A 156 -21.47 -8.83 -5.88
N ASN A 157 -22.53 -8.58 -6.66
CA ASN A 157 -22.47 -7.96 -7.98
C ASN A 157 -23.43 -6.77 -8.06
N VAL A 158 -22.91 -5.58 -8.46
CA VAL A 158 -23.71 -4.35 -8.56
C VAL A 158 -24.75 -4.37 -9.67
N ARG A 159 -24.68 -5.32 -10.60
CA ARG A 159 -25.71 -5.54 -11.63
C ARG A 159 -26.91 -6.31 -11.12
N GLU A 160 -26.77 -6.99 -9.97
CA GLU A 160 -27.78 -7.87 -9.38
C GLU A 160 -28.35 -7.29 -8.07
N THR A 161 -27.48 -6.59 -7.31
CA THR A 161 -27.81 -6.09 -5.98
C THR A 161 -27.31 -4.65 -5.82
N PRO A 162 -28.12 -3.71 -5.32
CA PRO A 162 -27.69 -2.33 -5.08
C PRO A 162 -26.46 -2.26 -4.18
N PHE A 163 -25.46 -1.47 -4.58
CA PHE A 163 -24.19 -1.34 -3.87
C PHE A 163 -24.33 -1.08 -2.35
N PRO A 164 -25.23 -0.20 -1.87
CA PRO A 164 -25.40 0.01 -0.43
C PRO A 164 -25.78 -1.26 0.34
N GLN A 165 -26.52 -2.16 -0.29
CA GLN A 165 -26.89 -3.45 0.31
C GLN A 165 -25.68 -4.39 0.37
N ILE A 166 -24.89 -4.49 -0.73
CA ILE A 166 -23.65 -5.28 -0.76
C ILE A 166 -22.72 -4.76 0.32
N TRP A 167 -22.46 -3.45 0.35
CA TRP A 167 -21.54 -2.81 1.28
C TRP A 167 -21.89 -3.05 2.75
N ARG A 168 -23.18 -3.04 3.08
CA ARG A 168 -23.65 -3.19 4.46
C ARG A 168 -23.84 -4.63 4.92
N LYS A 169 -24.10 -5.58 4.00
CA LYS A 169 -24.57 -6.92 4.35
C LYS A 169 -23.62 -8.04 3.93
N SER A 170 -22.64 -7.81 3.05
CA SER A 170 -21.70 -8.84 2.66
C SER A 170 -20.88 -9.31 3.85
N LYS A 171 -20.81 -10.62 4.03
CA LYS A 171 -20.07 -11.27 5.14
C LYS A 171 -18.61 -10.80 5.21
N TYR A 172 -17.95 -10.66 4.05
CA TYR A 172 -16.56 -10.24 4.01
C TYR A 172 -16.38 -8.79 4.47
N PHE A 173 -17.26 -7.87 4.06
CA PHE A 173 -17.18 -6.49 4.54
C PHE A 173 -17.47 -6.38 6.04
N LEU A 174 -18.37 -7.20 6.57
CA LEU A 174 -18.63 -7.25 8.01
C LEU A 174 -17.41 -7.77 8.77
N GLN A 175 -16.81 -8.87 8.31
CA GLN A 175 -15.59 -9.43 8.90
C GLN A 175 -14.41 -8.44 8.90
N PHE A 176 -14.13 -7.77 7.78
CA PHE A 176 -13.04 -6.79 7.71
C PHE A 176 -13.23 -5.58 8.63
N ARG A 177 -14.45 -5.22 8.96
CA ARG A 177 -14.77 -4.13 9.90
C ARG A 177 -14.73 -4.56 11.35
N ASP A 178 -14.89 -5.84 11.61
CA ASP A 178 -14.82 -6.41 12.94
C ASP A 178 -13.41 -6.97 13.19
N GLN A 179 -12.62 -6.20 13.94
CA GLN A 179 -11.23 -6.58 14.24
C GLN A 179 -11.11 -7.81 15.16
N SER A 180 -12.19 -8.19 15.84
CA SER A 180 -12.22 -9.43 16.64
C SER A 180 -12.19 -10.69 15.76
N CYS A 181 -12.49 -10.54 14.47
CA CYS A 181 -12.37 -11.63 13.48
C CYS A 181 -10.93 -11.89 13.03
N TYR A 182 -9.96 -11.03 13.37
CA TYR A 182 -8.57 -11.21 12.93
C TYR A 182 -7.92 -12.36 13.69
N THR A 183 -7.22 -13.23 12.95
CA THR A 183 -6.59 -14.45 13.47
C THR A 183 -5.06 -14.37 13.36
N GLY A 184 -4.39 -15.43 13.86
CA GLY A 184 -2.95 -15.55 13.80
C GLY A 184 -2.20 -14.35 14.38
N LYS A 185 -1.03 -14.05 13.84
CA LYS A 185 -0.18 -12.93 14.28
C LYS A 185 -0.89 -11.57 14.25
N CYS A 186 -1.85 -11.37 13.35
CA CYS A 186 -2.58 -10.12 13.26
C CYS A 186 -3.62 -9.96 14.37
N GLY A 187 -4.26 -11.04 14.80
CA GLY A 187 -5.23 -11.04 15.90
C GLY A 187 -4.60 -10.74 17.26
N GLU A 188 -3.38 -11.23 17.48
CA GLU A 188 -2.61 -11.03 18.72
C GLU A 188 -1.81 -9.72 18.76
N CYS A 189 -1.66 -9.04 17.63
CA CYS A 189 -0.79 -7.88 17.49
C CYS A 189 -1.37 -6.63 18.15
N GLU A 190 -0.61 -5.98 19.02
CA GLU A 190 -0.99 -4.70 19.64
C GLU A 190 -1.27 -3.57 18.63
N TYR A 191 -0.68 -3.67 17.41
CA TYR A 191 -0.86 -2.71 16.31
C TYR A 191 -1.99 -3.06 15.36
N HIS A 192 -2.81 -4.08 15.63
CA HIS A 192 -3.87 -4.51 14.70
C HIS A 192 -4.86 -3.38 14.35
N LYS A 193 -5.11 -2.43 15.27
CA LYS A 193 -6.00 -1.28 15.03
C LYS A 193 -5.43 -0.27 14.05
N VAL A 194 -4.12 -0.10 14.00
CA VAL A 194 -3.45 0.89 13.14
C VAL A 194 -2.84 0.29 11.89
N CYS A 195 -2.41 -0.96 11.93
CA CYS A 195 -1.84 -1.71 10.80
C CYS A 195 -2.93 -2.51 10.07
N GLY A 196 -3.55 -3.47 10.73
CA GLY A 196 -4.55 -4.39 10.19
C GLY A 196 -4.01 -5.42 9.20
N GLY A 197 -2.69 -5.44 8.91
CA GLY A 197 -2.07 -6.32 7.92
C GLY A 197 -2.57 -6.08 6.49
N CYS A 198 -1.87 -6.61 5.50
CA CYS A 198 -2.35 -6.68 4.13
C CYS A 198 -3.10 -8.00 3.90
N ARG A 199 -4.44 -7.94 3.91
CA ARG A 199 -5.28 -9.14 3.78
C ARG A 199 -5.06 -9.88 2.46
N ALA A 200 -4.80 -9.14 1.36
CA ALA A 200 -4.47 -9.74 0.08
C ALA A 200 -3.14 -10.50 0.12
N ARG A 201 -2.12 -9.97 0.82
CA ARG A 201 -0.85 -10.66 1.00
C ARG A 201 -1.01 -11.92 1.85
N ALA A 202 -1.69 -11.85 2.98
CA ALA A 202 -1.97 -13.01 3.82
C ALA A 202 -2.69 -14.10 3.01
N HIS A 203 -3.74 -13.71 2.29
CA HIS A 203 -4.47 -14.64 1.42
C HIS A 203 -3.60 -15.27 0.32
N SER A 204 -2.69 -14.49 -0.29
CA SER A 204 -1.80 -15.01 -1.35
C SER A 204 -0.73 -15.95 -0.84
N MET A 205 -0.32 -15.83 0.42
CA MET A 205 0.75 -16.64 1.03
C MET A 205 0.18 -17.89 1.70
N ASP A 206 -0.91 -17.73 2.46
CA ASP A 206 -1.41 -18.74 3.40
C ASP A 206 -2.88 -19.12 3.14
N GLY A 207 -3.53 -18.50 2.15
CA GLY A 207 -4.98 -18.68 1.89
C GLY A 207 -5.88 -17.99 2.92
N ASP A 208 -5.31 -17.42 3.97
CA ASP A 208 -6.05 -16.76 5.05
C ASP A 208 -6.15 -15.25 4.78
N HIS A 209 -7.37 -14.73 4.88
CA HIS A 209 -7.64 -13.30 4.70
C HIS A 209 -8.06 -12.61 6.01
N MET A 210 -8.01 -13.33 7.16
CA MET A 210 -8.38 -12.81 8.50
C MET A 210 -7.21 -12.91 9.51
#